data_5667c1bdfdad4af090b4861cb87e20d5
#
_entry.id   5667c1bdfdad4af090b4861cb87e20d5
#
_cell.length_a   1.000
_cell.length_b   1.000
_cell.length_c   1.000
_cell.angle_alpha   90.00
_cell.angle_beta   90.00
_cell.angle_gamma   90.00
#
_symmetry.space_group_name_H-M   'P 1'
#
loop_
_entity.id
_entity.type
_entity.pdbx_description
1 polymer ?
#
loop_
_entity_poly.entity_id
_entity_poly.type
_entity_poly.pdbx_seq_one_letter_code
_entity_poly.pdbx_strand_id
1 'polypeptide(L)' 'MTDENSRRSEKLESNLAHLEHQVEQLNGVVIEQDKLLERLKKEVQRQSTAMQTLELERIKANNQKPPHYQ' A
#
# COMPACT_ATOMS: atom_id res chain seq x y z
N MET A 1 20.32 -46.19 13.90
CA MET A 1 20.61 -44.90 14.55
C MET A 1 20.98 -43.85 13.58
N THR A 2 21.89 -44.13 12.67
CA THR A 2 22.23 -43.18 11.60
C THR A 2 21.02 -42.85 10.73
N ASP A 3 20.16 -43.82 10.49
CA ASP A 3 18.96 -43.64 9.67
C ASP A 3 17.98 -42.67 10.29
N GLU A 4 17.88 -42.71 11.60
CA GLU A 4 16.98 -41.82 12.32
C GLU A 4 17.48 -40.36 12.29
N ASN A 5 18.78 -40.18 12.46
CA ASN A 5 19.39 -38.86 12.35
C ASN A 5 19.29 -38.32 10.93
N SER A 6 19.48 -39.18 9.96
CA SER A 6 19.33 -38.84 8.54
C SER A 6 17.92 -38.40 8.24
N ARG A 7 16.96 -39.11 8.75
CA ARG A 7 15.55 -38.84 8.55
C ARG A 7 15.17 -37.51 9.17
N ARG A 8 15.68 -37.21 10.37
CA ARG A 8 15.47 -35.93 11.04
C ARG A 8 16.08 -34.80 10.26
N SER A 9 17.27 -34.98 9.75
CA SER A 9 17.95 -33.98 8.93
C SER A 9 17.16 -33.66 7.67
N GLU A 10 16.70 -34.72 6.99
CA GLU A 10 15.88 -34.53 5.79
C GLU A 10 14.59 -33.78 6.09
N LYS A 11 13.96 -34.13 7.20
CA LYS A 11 12.73 -33.47 7.60
C LYS A 11 12.95 -31.98 7.92
N LEU A 12 14.04 -31.70 8.62
CA LEU A 12 14.40 -30.31 8.94
C LEU A 12 14.73 -29.53 7.70
N GLU A 13 15.46 -30.11 6.78
CA GLU A 13 15.79 -29.46 5.51
C GLU A 13 14.53 -29.18 4.71
N SER A 14 13.61 -30.14 4.68
CA SER A 14 12.35 -29.99 3.98
C SER A 14 11.50 -28.87 4.61
N ASN A 15 11.43 -28.84 5.92
CA ASN A 15 10.70 -27.79 6.63
C ASN A 15 11.32 -26.43 6.40
N LEU A 16 12.65 -26.37 6.40
CA LEU A 16 13.37 -25.13 6.16
C LEU A 16 13.10 -24.60 4.76
N ALA A 17 13.17 -25.48 3.77
CA ALA A 17 12.88 -25.11 2.39
C ALA A 17 11.44 -24.59 2.24
N HIS A 18 10.52 -25.24 2.92
CA HIS A 18 9.12 -24.82 2.92
C HIS A 18 8.95 -23.43 3.53
N LEU A 19 9.62 -23.19 4.66
CA LEU A 19 9.57 -21.89 5.33
C LEU A 19 10.21 -20.80 4.47
N GLU A 20 11.33 -21.10 3.83
CA GLU A 20 11.97 -20.16 2.92
C GLU A 20 11.03 -19.76 1.79
N HIS A 21 10.33 -20.75 1.24
CA HIS A 21 9.37 -20.50 0.19
C HIS A 21 8.22 -19.61 0.68
N GLN A 22 7.73 -19.86 1.88
CA GLN A 22 6.67 -19.04 2.49
C GLN A 22 7.16 -17.62 2.72
N VAL A 23 8.38 -17.44 3.19
CA VAL A 23 8.95 -16.11 3.39
C VAL A 23 9.06 -15.35 2.07
N GLU A 24 9.48 -16.03 1.01
CA GLU A 24 9.54 -15.41 -0.32
C GLU A 24 8.16 -14.98 -0.80
N GLN A 25 7.15 -15.81 -0.59
CA GLN A 25 5.77 -15.47 -0.94
C GLN A 25 5.29 -14.25 -0.16
N LEU A 26 5.52 -14.24 1.15
CA LEU A 26 5.14 -13.11 1.99
C LEU A 26 5.87 -11.84 1.57
N ASN A 27 7.13 -11.96 1.22
CA ASN A 27 7.91 -10.83 0.74
C ASN A 27 7.30 -10.26 -0.53
N GLY A 28 6.86 -11.13 -1.43
CA GLY A 28 6.15 -10.71 -2.64
C GLY A 28 4.86 -9.96 -2.32
N VAL A 29 4.10 -10.46 -1.36
CA VAL A 29 2.86 -9.82 -0.92
C VAL A 29 3.15 -8.42 -0.35
N VAL A 30 4.17 -8.30 0.49
CA VAL A 30 4.56 -7.02 1.08
C VAL A 30 4.94 -6.02 -0.01
N ILE A 31 5.70 -6.46 -1.00
CA ILE A 31 6.09 -5.59 -2.12
C ILE A 31 4.86 -5.11 -2.88
N GLU A 32 3.92 -6.01 -3.16
CA GLU A 32 2.69 -5.64 -3.85
C GLU A 32 1.84 -4.69 -3.03
N GLN A 33 1.77 -4.91 -1.72
CA GLN A 33 1.05 -4.01 -0.83
C GLN A 33 1.69 -2.62 -0.79
N ASP A 34 3.01 -2.55 -0.77
CA ASP A 34 3.72 -1.28 -0.81
C ASP A 34 3.40 -0.49 -2.07
N LYS A 35 3.36 -1.18 -3.20
CA LYS A 35 2.99 -0.56 -4.48
C LYS A 35 1.56 -0.04 -4.46
N LEU A 36 0.66 -0.81 -3.89
CA LEU A 36 -0.75 -0.41 -3.78
C LEU A 36 -0.89 0.79 -2.87
N LEU A 37 -0.23 0.78 -1.72
CA LEU A 37 -0.25 1.90 -0.79
C LEU A 37 0.29 3.17 -1.44
N GLU A 38 1.34 3.06 -2.21
CA GLU A 38 1.92 4.20 -2.91
C GLU A 38 0.93 4.78 -3.92
N ARG A 39 0.24 3.92 -4.65
CA ARG A 39 -0.80 4.35 -5.61
C ARG A 39 -1.96 5.01 -4.90
N LEU A 40 -2.41 4.43 -3.80
CA LEU A 40 -3.50 5.00 -3.00
C LEU A 40 -3.11 6.35 -2.44
N LYS A 41 -1.89 6.47 -1.96
CA LYS A 41 -1.37 7.73 -1.42
C LYS A 41 -1.41 8.83 -2.48
N LYS A 42 -0.96 8.51 -3.67
CA LYS A 42 -0.98 9.47 -4.79
C LYS A 42 -2.41 9.85 -5.16
N GLU A 43 -3.31 8.87 -5.17
CA GLU A 43 -4.71 9.12 -5.48
C GLU A 43 -5.37 10.01 -4.43
N VAL A 44 -5.10 9.76 -3.15
CA VAL A 44 -5.61 10.58 -2.06
C VAL A 44 -5.09 12.01 -2.20
N GLN A 45 -3.82 12.18 -2.50
CA GLN A 45 -3.22 13.51 -2.69
C GLN A 45 -3.87 14.24 -3.87
N ARG A 46 -4.09 13.52 -4.96
CA ARG A 46 -4.74 14.08 -6.15
C ARG A 46 -6.15 14.55 -5.83
N GLN A 47 -6.92 13.72 -5.14
CA GLN A 47 -8.28 14.07 -4.75
C GLN A 47 -8.31 15.22 -3.76
N SER A 48 -7.39 15.23 -2.82
CA SER A 48 -7.28 16.29 -1.83
C SER A 48 -6.99 17.63 -2.51
N THR A 49 -6.08 17.63 -3.46
CA THR A 49 -5.76 18.82 -4.24
C THR A 49 -6.95 19.30 -5.05
N ALA A 50 -7.66 18.36 -5.68
CA ALA A 50 -8.85 18.69 -6.46
C ALA A 50 -9.93 19.31 -5.58
N MET A 51 -10.13 18.76 -4.39
CA MET A 51 -11.10 19.29 -3.44
C MET A 51 -10.73 20.69 -2.98
N GLN A 52 -9.46 20.92 -2.69
CA GLN A 52 -8.96 22.25 -2.32
C GLN A 52 -9.19 23.26 -3.44
N THR A 53 -8.93 22.87 -4.66
CA THR A 53 -9.16 23.72 -5.82
C THR A 53 -10.62 24.09 -5.95
N LEU A 54 -11.52 23.11 -5.81
CA LEU A 54 -12.96 23.36 -5.86
C LEU A 54 -13.41 24.29 -4.76
N GLU A 55 -12.87 24.09 -3.56
CA GLU A 55 -13.21 24.94 -2.42
C GLU A 55 -12.75 26.37 -2.64
N LEU A 56 -11.55 26.55 -3.17
CA LEU A 56 -11.05 27.88 -3.49
C LEU A 56 -11.88 28.55 -4.57
N GLU A 57 -12.29 27.82 -5.58
CA GLU A 57 -13.15 28.33 -6.64
C GLU A 57 -14.50 28.75 -6.07
N ARG A 58 -15.04 27.97 -5.16
CA ARG A 58 -16.32 28.28 -4.51
C ARG A 58 -16.23 29.55 -3.69
N ILE A 59 -15.17 29.68 -2.92
CA ILE A 59 -14.91 30.87 -2.11
C ILE A 59 -14.74 32.09 -3.02
N LYS A 60 -13.98 31.92 -4.09
CA LYS A 60 -13.75 33.01 -5.04
C LYS A 60 -15.03 33.45 -5.70
N ALA A 61 -15.87 32.52 -6.09
CA ALA A 61 -17.14 32.80 -6.70
C ALA A 61 -18.05 33.59 -5.72
N ASN A 62 -18.05 33.20 -4.46
CA ASN A 62 -18.82 33.88 -3.44
C ASN A 62 -18.29 35.27 -3.17
N ASN A 63 -16.98 35.45 -3.19
CA ASN A 63 -16.36 36.75 -2.95
C ASN A 63 -16.48 37.70 -4.14
N GLN A 64 -16.71 37.16 -5.31
CA GLN A 64 -16.88 37.93 -6.53
C GLN A 64 -18.32 38.41 -6.73
N LYS A 65 -19.17 38.18 -5.76
CA LYS A 65 -20.50 38.66 -5.83
C LYS A 65 -20.48 40.16 -6.03
N PRO A 66 -21.13 40.67 -7.04
CA PRO A 66 -21.06 42.09 -7.30
C PRO A 66 -21.73 42.87 -6.19
N PRO A 67 -21.19 43.99 -5.85
CA PRO A 67 -21.73 44.81 -4.81
C PRO A 67 -22.90 45.63 -5.33
N HIS A 68 -23.73 45.01 -6.01
CA HIS A 68 -24.87 45.70 -6.67
C HIS A 68 -25.95 46.09 -5.73
N TYR A 69 -25.74 45.82 -4.52
CA TYR A 69 -26.74 46.12 -3.53
C TYR A 69 -26.81 47.57 -3.17
N GLN A 70 -25.86 48.30 -3.62
CA GLN A 70 -25.85 49.69 -3.30
C GLN A 70 -27.06 50.42 -3.82
#